data_da610c8b8655a330a5cb083a6ff68851
#
_entry.id   da610c8b8655a330a5cb083a6ff68851
#
_cell.length_a   1.000
_cell.length_b   1.000
_cell.length_c   1.000
_cell.angle_alpha   90.00
_cell.angle_beta   90.00
_cell.angle_gamma   90.00
#
_symmetry.space_group_name_H-M   'P 1'
#
loop_
_entity.id
_entity.type
_entity.pdbx_description
1 polymer ?
#
loop_
_entity_poly.entity_id
_entity_poly.type
_entity_poly.pdbx_seq_one_letter_code
_entity_poly.pdbx_strand_id
1 'polypeptide(L)'
;MDYQGNEEKTYGVCCGKNYGNKQVIGDMKTPEGIFHITDIEDASTWGHDFKDGKGRIEGAYGPWFLRLAVPGHKGIGIHGTHKPESIGTRDTEGCIRLNNADIDDLKGRVHPGTVVIVMPSYRDLAITKTYNENKIINN
;
A
#
# COMPACT_ATOMS: atom_id res chain seq x y z
N MET A 1 7.88 -13.09 4.95
CA MET A 1 8.93 -14.12 4.67
C MET A 1 9.46 -14.69 5.96
N ASP A 2 9.88 -15.93 5.97
CA ASP A 2 10.57 -16.53 7.09
C ASP A 2 12.06 -16.16 7.11
N TYR A 3 12.83 -16.71 8.04
CA TYR A 3 14.27 -16.40 8.18
C TYR A 3 15.12 -16.84 6.99
N GLN A 4 14.63 -17.75 6.16
CA GLN A 4 15.31 -18.20 4.95
C GLN A 4 14.88 -17.40 3.72
N GLY A 5 13.96 -16.42 3.87
CA GLY A 5 13.44 -15.61 2.78
C GLY A 5 12.31 -16.28 1.99
N ASN A 6 11.73 -17.36 2.50
CA ASN A 6 10.58 -18.00 1.86
C ASN A 6 9.30 -17.21 2.15
N GLU A 7 8.41 -17.17 1.16
CA GLU A 7 7.10 -16.55 1.34
C GLU A 7 6.20 -17.42 2.22
N GLU A 8 5.57 -16.80 3.23
CA GLU A 8 4.59 -17.46 4.08
C GLU A 8 3.16 -17.29 3.52
N LYS A 9 2.88 -16.13 2.95
CA LYS A 9 1.56 -15.79 2.44
C LYS A 9 1.65 -14.66 1.41
N THR A 10 0.79 -14.74 0.40
CA THR A 10 0.69 -13.70 -0.64
C THR A 10 -0.75 -13.19 -0.70
N TYR A 11 -0.90 -11.87 -0.86
CA TYR A 11 -2.20 -11.20 -0.99
C TYR A 11 -2.24 -10.33 -2.23
N GLY A 12 -3.40 -10.23 -2.87
CA GLY A 12 -3.65 -9.20 -3.86
C GLY A 12 -3.76 -7.83 -3.21
N VAL A 13 -3.29 -6.80 -3.89
CA VAL A 13 -3.31 -5.43 -3.38
C VAL A 13 -3.83 -4.45 -4.43
N CYS A 14 -4.24 -3.27 -3.94
CA CYS A 14 -4.50 -2.09 -4.76
C CYS A 14 -3.64 -0.96 -4.23
N CYS A 15 -2.89 -0.31 -5.09
CA CYS A 15 -1.99 0.78 -4.72
C CYS A 15 -2.45 2.12 -5.31
N GLY A 16 -1.64 3.16 -5.12
CA GLY A 16 -1.92 4.49 -5.60
C GLY A 16 -2.24 4.54 -7.09
N LYS A 17 -3.19 5.39 -7.45
CA LYS A 17 -3.71 5.56 -8.80
C LYS A 17 -2.62 5.84 -9.82
N ASN A 18 -1.61 6.60 -9.44
CA ASN A 18 -0.48 6.97 -10.27
C ASN A 18 0.76 6.17 -9.94
N TYR A 19 1.53 5.80 -10.95
CA TYR A 19 2.80 5.11 -10.80
C TYR A 19 3.87 6.06 -10.22
N GLY A 20 4.89 5.46 -9.62
CA GLY A 20 6.03 6.18 -9.08
C GLY A 20 5.97 6.37 -7.58
N ASN A 21 7.07 6.89 -7.03
CA ASN A 21 7.20 7.13 -5.61
C ASN A 21 6.47 8.41 -5.20
N LYS A 22 5.75 8.35 -4.09
CA LYS A 22 5.04 9.51 -3.55
C LYS A 22 6.00 10.67 -3.26
N GLN A 23 5.65 11.85 -3.77
CA GLN A 23 6.44 13.08 -3.58
C GLN A 23 5.69 14.13 -2.77
N VAL A 24 4.39 14.32 -3.04
CA VAL A 24 3.57 15.36 -2.41
C VAL A 24 2.19 14.83 -2.06
N ILE A 25 1.50 15.51 -1.16
CA ILE A 25 0.11 15.24 -0.82
C ILE A 25 -0.76 15.36 -2.07
N GLY A 26 -1.64 14.40 -2.29
CA GLY A 26 -2.59 14.43 -3.39
C GLY A 26 -2.05 13.92 -4.73
N ASP A 27 -0.82 13.45 -4.81
CA ASP A 27 -0.24 12.93 -6.06
C ASP A 27 -0.75 11.51 -6.43
N MET A 28 -1.54 10.89 -5.58
CA MET A 28 -2.12 9.56 -5.78
C MET A 28 -1.07 8.47 -6.01
N LYS A 29 0.10 8.63 -5.40
CA LYS A 29 1.21 7.68 -5.48
C LYS A 29 1.43 7.00 -4.14
N THR A 30 1.77 5.72 -4.17
CA THR A 30 2.21 4.98 -2.99
C THR A 30 3.70 5.25 -2.75
N PRO A 31 4.12 5.55 -1.51
CA PRO A 31 5.54 5.74 -1.23
C PRO A 31 6.32 4.44 -1.42
N GLU A 32 7.52 4.55 -1.95
CA GLU A 32 8.44 3.44 -2.13
C GLU A 32 9.57 3.55 -1.10
N GLY A 33 10.02 2.42 -0.58
CA GLY A 33 11.11 2.40 0.39
C GLY A 33 10.94 1.34 1.46
N ILE A 34 11.69 1.51 2.53
CA ILE A 34 11.68 0.61 3.69
C ILE A 34 11.05 1.37 4.86
N PHE A 35 9.93 0.85 5.33
CA PHE A 35 9.13 1.45 6.39
C PHE A 35 8.90 0.43 7.49
N HIS A 36 8.24 0.83 8.56
CA HIS A 36 7.75 -0.08 9.58
C HIS A 36 6.34 0.29 10.02
N ILE A 37 5.61 -0.70 10.52
CA ILE A 37 4.28 -0.49 11.10
C ILE A 37 4.47 0.20 12.45
N THR A 38 3.76 1.30 12.67
CA THR A 38 3.75 2.00 13.96
C THR A 38 2.57 1.59 14.82
N ASP A 39 1.41 1.43 14.20
CA ASP A 39 0.15 1.17 14.91
C ASP A 39 -0.72 0.21 14.11
N ILE A 40 -1.50 -0.60 14.81
CA ILE A 40 -2.55 -1.43 14.26
C ILE A 40 -3.86 -0.89 14.83
N GLU A 41 -4.66 -0.25 13.96
CA GLU A 41 -5.84 0.49 14.38
C GLU A 41 -7.12 -0.19 13.89
N ASP A 42 -8.12 -0.25 14.75
CA ASP A 42 -9.47 -0.66 14.36
C ASP A 42 -10.08 0.46 13.50
N ALA A 43 -10.28 0.18 12.22
CA ALA A 43 -10.80 1.13 11.25
C ALA A 43 -12.26 0.85 10.87
N SER A 44 -12.92 -0.05 11.56
CA SER A 44 -14.27 -0.52 11.21
C SER A 44 -15.33 0.59 11.18
N THR A 45 -15.11 1.68 11.95
CA THR A 45 -16.02 2.83 12.01
C THR A 45 -15.53 4.03 11.20
N TRP A 46 -14.40 3.89 10.50
CA TRP A 46 -13.84 4.98 9.71
C TRP A 46 -14.54 5.13 8.37
N GLY A 47 -14.61 6.36 7.89
CA GLY A 47 -15.10 6.66 6.56
C GLY A 47 -14.17 7.65 5.86
N HIS A 48 -14.41 7.83 4.57
CA HIS A 48 -13.61 8.71 3.72
C HIS A 48 -14.45 9.32 2.61
N ASP A 49 -14.19 10.58 2.31
CA ASP A 49 -14.74 11.25 1.13
C ASP A 49 -13.65 11.31 0.05
N PHE A 50 -13.87 10.57 -1.03
CA PHE A 50 -12.91 10.47 -2.14
C PHE A 50 -12.98 11.67 -3.10
N LYS A 51 -13.84 12.66 -2.80
CA LYS A 51 -14.01 13.86 -3.63
C LYS A 51 -14.49 13.55 -5.05
N ASP A 52 -15.29 12.51 -5.18
CA ASP A 52 -15.87 12.07 -6.46
C ASP A 52 -17.36 12.41 -6.59
N GLY A 53 -17.90 13.20 -5.67
CA GLY A 53 -19.30 13.59 -5.63
C GLY A 53 -20.22 12.62 -4.92
N LYS A 54 -19.71 11.49 -4.43
CA LYS A 54 -20.49 10.48 -3.70
C LYS A 54 -20.54 10.70 -2.19
N GLY A 55 -19.80 11.69 -1.68
CA GLY A 55 -19.72 12.00 -0.27
C GLY A 55 -18.89 10.98 0.52
N ARG A 56 -19.11 10.97 1.83
CA ARG A 56 -18.39 10.09 2.75
C ARG A 56 -18.83 8.63 2.57
N ILE A 57 -17.86 7.74 2.40
CA ILE A 57 -18.07 6.29 2.33
C ILE A 57 -17.69 5.69 3.68
N GLU A 58 -18.65 5.08 4.36
CA GLU A 58 -18.39 4.33 5.58
C GLU A 58 -17.73 2.98 5.23
N GLY A 59 -16.84 2.52 6.12
CA GLY A 59 -16.10 1.27 5.89
C GLY A 59 -15.05 1.34 4.80
N ALA A 60 -14.66 2.55 4.39
CA ALA A 60 -13.70 2.78 3.31
C ALA A 60 -12.34 2.12 3.56
N TYR A 61 -11.96 1.91 4.81
CA TYR A 61 -10.67 1.33 5.22
C TYR A 61 -10.80 -0.13 5.68
N GLY A 62 -12.00 -0.71 5.61
CA GLY A 62 -12.25 -2.05 6.11
C GLY A 62 -12.07 -2.16 7.63
N PRO A 63 -11.76 -3.37 8.15
CA PRO A 63 -11.70 -3.58 9.60
C PRO A 63 -10.43 -3.04 10.26
N TRP A 64 -9.30 -2.97 9.54
CA TRP A 64 -8.01 -2.63 10.13
C TRP A 64 -7.20 -1.65 9.27
N PHE A 65 -6.45 -0.79 9.94
CA PHE A 65 -5.48 0.12 9.34
C PHE A 65 -4.12 -0.10 9.98
N LEU A 66 -3.17 -0.60 9.22
CA LEU A 66 -1.79 -0.80 9.65
C LEU A 66 -1.00 0.43 9.23
N ARG A 67 -0.75 1.33 10.17
CA ARG A 67 -0.12 2.62 9.90
C ARG A 67 1.37 2.44 9.65
N LEU A 68 1.89 3.09 8.62
CA LEU A 68 3.30 3.07 8.27
C LEU A 68 3.98 4.39 8.65
N ALA A 69 5.21 4.28 9.15
CA ALA A 69 6.09 5.44 9.35
C ALA A 69 6.73 5.80 8.01
N VAL A 70 6.17 6.80 7.35
CA VAL A 70 6.69 7.28 6.06
C VAL A 70 7.20 8.71 6.25
N PRO A 71 8.52 8.95 6.10
CA PRO A 71 9.08 10.29 6.26
C PRO A 71 8.41 11.30 5.32
N GLY A 72 7.95 12.42 5.89
CA GLY A 72 7.31 13.49 5.15
C GLY A 72 5.86 13.24 4.73
N HIS A 73 5.28 12.09 5.02
CA HIS A 73 3.90 11.76 4.63
C HIS A 73 3.16 11.08 5.77
N LYS A 74 2.01 11.65 6.15
CA LYS A 74 1.12 11.11 7.17
C LYS A 74 -0.03 10.35 6.52
N GLY A 75 -0.66 9.47 7.31
CA GLY A 75 -1.88 8.79 6.86
C GLY A 75 -1.66 7.70 5.84
N ILE A 76 -0.44 7.20 5.68
CA ILE A 76 -0.14 6.08 4.80
C ILE A 76 -0.19 4.79 5.61
N GLY A 77 -0.84 3.79 5.05
CA GLY A 77 -0.95 2.48 5.70
C GLY A 77 -1.45 1.40 4.77
N ILE A 78 -1.60 0.21 5.35
CA ILE A 78 -2.17 -0.97 4.71
C ILE A 78 -3.51 -1.21 5.37
N HIS A 79 -4.58 -1.33 4.59
CA HIS A 79 -5.94 -1.42 5.14
C HIS A 79 -6.87 -2.26 4.25
N GLY A 80 -8.09 -2.49 4.73
CA GLY A 80 -9.14 -3.14 3.96
C GLY A 80 -9.87 -2.18 3.02
N THR A 81 -11.06 -2.55 2.59
CA THR A 81 -11.74 -1.80 1.53
C THR A 81 -13.26 -1.88 1.62
N HIS A 82 -13.92 -0.85 1.07
CA HIS A 82 -15.32 -0.88 0.70
C HIS A 82 -15.52 -1.31 -0.78
N LYS A 83 -14.42 -1.49 -1.52
CA LYS A 83 -14.42 -1.71 -2.98
C LYS A 83 -13.54 -2.90 -3.36
N PRO A 84 -13.98 -4.13 -3.05
CA PRO A 84 -13.16 -5.32 -3.27
C PRO A 84 -12.77 -5.55 -4.74
N GLU A 85 -13.57 -5.08 -5.70
CA GLU A 85 -13.26 -5.18 -7.12
C GLU A 85 -12.04 -4.35 -7.55
N SER A 86 -11.56 -3.43 -6.71
CA SER A 86 -10.36 -2.63 -7.00
C SER A 86 -9.06 -3.39 -6.74
N ILE A 87 -9.11 -4.54 -6.06
CA ILE A 87 -7.91 -5.32 -5.78
C ILE A 87 -7.31 -5.84 -7.09
N GLY A 88 -6.01 -5.72 -7.22
CA GLY A 88 -5.28 -6.04 -8.46
C GLY A 88 -5.16 -4.85 -9.42
N THR A 89 -5.72 -3.69 -9.06
CA THR A 89 -5.67 -2.47 -9.86
C THR A 89 -4.93 -1.35 -9.13
N ARG A 90 -4.91 -0.16 -9.72
CA ARG A 90 -4.41 1.06 -9.10
C ARG A 90 -5.55 2.06 -8.95
N ASP A 91 -5.99 2.28 -7.72
CA ASP A 91 -7.18 3.10 -7.46
C ASP A 91 -7.12 3.88 -6.15
N THR A 92 -6.04 3.81 -5.38
CA THR A 92 -5.96 4.50 -4.08
C THR A 92 -5.32 5.88 -4.18
N GLU A 93 -5.40 6.62 -3.09
CA GLU A 93 -4.75 7.93 -2.96
C GLU A 93 -3.30 7.82 -2.46
N GLY A 94 -2.80 6.59 -2.25
CA GLY A 94 -1.43 6.31 -1.82
C GLY A 94 -1.31 5.14 -0.86
N CYS A 95 -2.33 4.81 -0.10
CA CYS A 95 -2.36 3.64 0.76
C CYS A 95 -2.34 2.33 -0.04
N ILE A 96 -2.03 1.24 0.64
CA ILE A 96 -2.08 -0.11 0.09
C ILE A 96 -3.37 -0.75 0.60
N ARG A 97 -4.24 -1.15 -0.32
CA ARG A 97 -5.56 -1.71 -0.04
C ARG A 97 -5.57 -3.19 -0.28
N LEU A 98 -6.13 -3.96 0.67
CA LEU A 98 -6.35 -5.40 0.57
C LEU A 98 -7.84 -5.71 0.69
N ASN A 99 -8.24 -6.91 0.31
CA ASN A 99 -9.55 -7.44 0.69
C ASN A 99 -9.67 -7.50 2.21
N ASN A 100 -10.89 -7.36 2.73
CA ASN A 100 -11.12 -7.33 4.18
C ASN A 100 -10.70 -8.63 4.87
N ALA A 101 -10.93 -9.78 4.25
CA ALA A 101 -10.47 -11.05 4.78
C ALA A 101 -8.94 -11.14 4.83
N ASP A 102 -8.28 -10.56 3.84
CA ASP A 102 -6.81 -10.58 3.73
C ASP A 102 -6.16 -9.64 4.73
N ILE A 103 -6.71 -8.44 4.94
CA ILE A 103 -6.17 -7.54 5.97
C ILE A 103 -6.37 -8.12 7.37
N ASP A 104 -7.45 -8.81 7.61
CA ASP A 104 -7.70 -9.49 8.87
C ASP A 104 -6.67 -10.60 9.12
N ASP A 105 -6.35 -11.39 8.12
CA ASP A 105 -5.29 -12.39 8.19
C ASP A 105 -3.91 -11.76 8.38
N LEU A 106 -3.57 -10.74 7.60
CA LEU A 106 -2.29 -10.04 7.71
C LEU A 106 -2.11 -9.40 9.09
N LYS A 107 -3.16 -8.80 9.62
CA LYS A 107 -3.13 -8.21 10.98
C LYS A 107 -2.69 -9.20 12.04
N GLY A 108 -3.08 -10.45 11.90
CA GLY A 108 -2.68 -11.52 12.82
C GLY A 108 -1.22 -11.99 12.66
N ARG A 109 -0.54 -11.57 11.58
CA ARG A 109 0.84 -11.98 11.25
C ARG A 109 1.87 -10.91 11.50
N VAL A 110 1.47 -9.71 11.86
CA VAL A 110 2.35 -8.54 12.02
C VAL A 110 2.13 -7.90 13.39
N HIS A 111 3.04 -7.00 13.75
CA HIS A 111 2.97 -6.22 14.98
C HIS A 111 3.61 -4.84 14.76
N PRO A 112 3.40 -3.88 15.65
CA PRO A 112 4.17 -2.63 15.61
C PRO A 112 5.67 -2.92 15.58
N GLY A 113 6.38 -2.29 14.64
CA GLY A 113 7.79 -2.55 14.38
C GLY A 113 8.05 -3.50 13.21
N THR A 114 7.05 -4.22 12.72
CA THR A 114 7.21 -5.05 11.50
C THR A 114 7.68 -4.20 10.34
N VAL A 115 8.73 -4.66 9.65
CA VAL A 115 9.29 -3.97 8.48
C VAL A 115 8.41 -4.21 7.26
N VAL A 116 8.15 -3.14 6.52
CA VAL A 116 7.39 -3.18 5.27
C VAL A 116 8.26 -2.58 4.17
N ILE A 117 8.55 -3.36 3.16
CA ILE A 117 9.33 -2.91 1.99
C ILE A 117 8.35 -2.69 0.84
N VAL A 118 8.25 -1.45 0.38
CA VAL A 118 7.45 -1.10 -0.79
C VAL A 118 8.40 -0.90 -1.97
N MET A 119 8.35 -1.83 -2.90
CA MET A 119 9.21 -1.82 -4.08
C MET A 119 8.56 -1.01 -5.20
N PRO A 120 9.36 -0.46 -6.14
CA PRO A 120 8.82 0.13 -7.37
C PRO A 120 7.90 -0.85 -8.10
N SER A 121 6.88 -0.31 -8.78
CA SER A 121 5.98 -1.14 -9.56
C SER A 121 6.74 -1.85 -10.69
N TYR A 122 6.15 -2.94 -11.18
CA TYR A 122 6.74 -3.68 -12.29
C TYR A 122 6.99 -2.78 -13.52
N ARG A 123 6.07 -1.85 -13.78
CA ARG A 123 6.21 -0.86 -14.86
C ARG A 123 7.41 0.06 -14.64
N ASP A 124 7.58 0.56 -13.42
CA ASP A 124 8.70 1.46 -13.09
C ASP A 124 10.03 0.72 -13.19
N LEU A 125 10.10 -0.53 -12.75
CA LEU A 125 11.28 -1.37 -12.87
C LEU A 125 11.62 -1.62 -14.34
N ALA A 126 10.64 -1.86 -15.20
CA ALA A 126 10.86 -2.07 -16.65
C ALA A 126 11.45 -0.84 -17.31
N ILE A 127 10.94 0.36 -16.98
CA ILE A 127 11.47 1.63 -17.50
C ILE A 127 12.91 1.84 -17.01
N THR A 128 13.16 1.64 -15.73
CA THR A 128 14.50 1.78 -15.13
C THR A 128 15.49 0.82 -15.76
N LYS A 129 15.08 -0.43 -15.98
CA LYS A 129 15.92 -1.43 -16.63
C LYS A 129 16.32 -1.00 -18.03
N THR A 130 15.37 -0.57 -18.86
CA THR A 130 15.63 -0.09 -20.21
C THR A 130 16.62 1.08 -20.21
N TYR A 131 16.43 2.04 -19.32
CA TYR A 131 17.33 3.18 -19.18
C TYR A 131 18.74 2.73 -18.79
N ASN A 132 18.86 1.81 -17.84
CA ASN A 132 20.15 1.31 -17.36
C ASN A 132 20.87 0.48 -18.42
N GLU A 133 20.15 -0.30 -19.21
CA GLU A 133 20.72 -1.05 -20.32
C GLU A 133 21.40 -0.12 -21.32
N ASN A 134 20.76 0.99 -21.65
CA ASN A 134 21.32 2.00 -22.54
C ASN A 134 22.59 2.66 -21.97
N LYS A 135 22.78 2.59 -20.66
CA LYS A 135 23.96 3.11 -19.95
C LYS A 135 24.92 2.02 -19.51
N ILE A 136 24.71 0.79 -19.96
CA ILE A 136 25.53 -0.37 -19.61
C ILE A 136 25.54 -0.61 -18.08
N ILE A 137 24.40 -0.41 -17.44
CA ILE A 137 24.21 -0.72 -16.02
C ILE A 137 23.35 -1.98 -15.91
N ASN A 138 23.92 -3.03 -15.34
CA ASN A 138 23.24 -4.29 -15.13
C ASN A 138 22.84 -4.39 -13.66
N ASN A 139 21.57 -4.52 -13.42
CA ASN A 139 20.99 -4.81 -12.11
C ASN A 139 20.27 -6.15 -12.16
#